data_d5f9c67e1d006a52b72ff97e8131d588
#
_entry.id   d5f9c67e1d006a52b72ff97e8131d588
#
_cell.length_a   1.000
_cell.length_b   1.000
_cell.length_c   1.000
_cell.angle_alpha   90.00
_cell.angle_beta   90.00
_cell.angle_gamma   90.00
#
_symmetry.space_group_name_H-M   'P 1'
#
loop_
_entity.id
_entity.type
_entity.pdbx_description
1 polymer ?
#
loop_
_entity_poly.entity_id
_entity_poly.type
_entity_poly.pdbx_seq_one_letter_code
_entity_poly.pdbx_strand_id
1 'polypeptide(L)'
;MEKTVVELFAGVGGFRCGLNKVELINDKVKENGDWKFVWANQWEPATKTQEAFDCYVKRFGDKDASNVDIFQVDKKKIPNHTLLVGGFPCQDYSVAQTLSNSKGIEGKKGVLWWAINDILKAKKPPFVLLENVDRLLLSPAKQRGRDFGIILRSFLDNGYAVQWRVINAGEYGLPQKRRRVFIFAYHKSTKYYKSLSKSNPKDIIFKDGMFVKQFPIKNVELEFNTTNLSKDSYKDLVEVSDKFKAQFYNAGIMINGKVYTSKVSADCDDIFPLKKIIQHEEVDKKFFLSDEAYKKFEYLKGNKRIPRVKPNGEEYFYTEGAMPCPDNLEAPARTMLTSEGGISRTTHIVEDYKTKKIRLLTPIECERINCFPDN
;
A
#
# COMPACT_ATOMS: atom_id res chain seq x y z
N MET A 1 -2.74 -6.85 -26.73
CA MET A 1 -2.05 -7.51 -25.57
C MET A 1 -3.15 -7.98 -24.65
N GLU A 2 -3.17 -9.25 -24.30
CA GLU A 2 -4.15 -9.81 -23.38
C GLU A 2 -3.98 -9.19 -22.00
N LYS A 3 -5.06 -8.85 -21.31
CA LYS A 3 -5.03 -8.24 -19.98
C LYS A 3 -4.91 -9.32 -18.88
N THR A 4 -3.73 -9.89 -18.73
CA THR A 4 -3.43 -10.91 -17.70
C THR A 4 -2.73 -10.31 -16.49
N VAL A 5 -3.09 -10.76 -15.30
CA VAL A 5 -2.56 -10.26 -14.01
C VAL A 5 -1.98 -11.40 -13.20
N VAL A 6 -0.85 -11.14 -12.58
CA VAL A 6 -0.32 -11.90 -11.44
C VAL A 6 -0.40 -11.01 -10.20
N GLU A 7 -1.02 -11.51 -9.13
CA GLU A 7 -1.18 -10.79 -7.86
C GLU A 7 -0.31 -11.43 -6.77
N LEU A 8 0.60 -10.64 -6.20
CA LEU A 8 1.47 -11.06 -5.10
C LEU A 8 0.99 -10.47 -3.78
N PHE A 9 1.15 -11.22 -2.71
CA PHE A 9 0.71 -10.78 -1.38
C PHE A 9 -0.74 -10.35 -1.41
N ALA A 10 -1.57 -11.18 -2.06
CA ALA A 10 -2.92 -10.83 -2.50
C ALA A 10 -3.85 -10.44 -1.33
N GLY A 11 -3.54 -10.87 -0.09
CA GLY A 11 -4.44 -10.70 1.03
C GLY A 11 -5.79 -11.33 0.71
N VAL A 12 -6.84 -10.54 0.84
CA VAL A 12 -8.22 -10.94 0.50
C VAL A 12 -8.63 -10.54 -0.94
N GLY A 13 -7.66 -10.19 -1.79
CA GLY A 13 -7.88 -9.87 -3.21
C GLY A 13 -8.16 -8.38 -3.50
N GLY A 14 -7.49 -7.48 -2.79
CA GLY A 14 -7.74 -6.04 -2.93
C GLY A 14 -7.47 -5.50 -4.34
N PHE A 15 -6.38 -5.90 -5.01
CA PHE A 15 -6.12 -5.49 -6.39
C PHE A 15 -7.13 -6.08 -7.37
N ARG A 16 -7.52 -7.36 -7.18
CA ARG A 16 -8.53 -8.00 -8.02
C ARG A 16 -9.89 -7.32 -7.89
N CYS A 17 -10.32 -7.04 -6.65
CA CYS A 17 -11.54 -6.29 -6.41
C CYS A 17 -11.53 -4.92 -7.10
N GLY A 18 -10.44 -4.16 -6.98
CA GLY A 18 -10.34 -2.84 -7.59
C GLY A 18 -10.25 -2.86 -9.11
N LEU A 19 -9.40 -3.71 -9.70
CA LEU A 19 -9.20 -3.80 -11.15
C LEU A 19 -10.44 -4.32 -11.87
N ASN A 20 -11.15 -5.28 -11.27
CA ASN A 20 -12.32 -5.90 -11.87
C ASN A 20 -13.65 -5.39 -11.33
N LYS A 21 -13.65 -4.36 -10.47
CA LYS A 21 -14.88 -3.79 -9.90
C LYS A 21 -15.81 -4.90 -9.42
N VAL A 22 -15.30 -5.70 -8.48
CA VAL A 22 -15.98 -6.89 -7.97
C VAL A 22 -17.21 -6.49 -7.19
N GLU A 23 -18.33 -7.15 -7.46
CA GLU A 23 -19.60 -7.04 -6.75
C GLU A 23 -20.02 -8.43 -6.25
N LEU A 24 -20.81 -8.46 -5.19
CA LEU A 24 -21.54 -9.66 -4.74
C LEU A 24 -23.01 -9.52 -5.13
N ILE A 25 -23.49 -10.49 -5.92
CA ILE A 25 -24.88 -10.55 -6.34
C ILE A 25 -25.42 -11.94 -5.97
N ASN A 26 -26.37 -11.99 -5.04
CA ASN A 26 -26.90 -13.25 -4.52
C ASN A 26 -25.80 -14.21 -4.05
N ASP A 27 -24.88 -13.71 -3.22
CA ASP A 27 -23.71 -14.41 -2.66
C ASP A 27 -22.72 -14.95 -3.70
N LYS A 28 -22.85 -14.52 -4.95
CA LYS A 28 -21.93 -14.86 -6.03
C LYS A 28 -21.07 -13.68 -6.43
N VAL A 29 -19.80 -13.95 -6.60
CA VAL A 29 -18.84 -12.96 -7.11
C VAL A 29 -19.11 -12.70 -8.58
N LYS A 30 -19.26 -11.42 -8.92
CA LYS A 30 -19.29 -10.91 -10.29
C LYS A 30 -18.12 -9.97 -10.50
N GLU A 31 -17.26 -10.30 -11.45
CA GLU A 31 -16.18 -9.44 -11.91
C GLU A 31 -16.67 -8.66 -13.14
N ASN A 32 -16.73 -7.32 -13.05
CA ASN A 32 -17.22 -6.44 -14.13
C ASN A 32 -16.06 -5.88 -15.00
N GLY A 33 -14.82 -6.14 -14.62
CA GLY A 33 -13.62 -5.80 -15.40
C GLY A 33 -13.22 -6.91 -16.39
N ASP A 34 -12.25 -6.59 -17.23
CA ASP A 34 -11.73 -7.49 -18.26
C ASP A 34 -10.29 -7.98 -17.98
N TRP A 35 -9.80 -7.80 -16.75
CA TRP A 35 -8.52 -8.32 -16.31
C TRP A 35 -8.63 -9.79 -15.91
N LYS A 36 -7.82 -10.63 -16.54
CA LYS A 36 -7.75 -12.06 -16.23
C LYS A 36 -6.65 -12.32 -15.22
N PHE A 37 -7.02 -12.66 -13.99
CA PHE A 37 -6.08 -13.07 -12.96
C PHE A 37 -5.65 -14.52 -13.22
N VAL A 38 -4.41 -14.68 -13.64
CA VAL A 38 -3.85 -15.98 -14.05
C VAL A 38 -3.06 -16.67 -12.96
N TRP A 39 -2.72 -15.95 -11.90
CA TRP A 39 -2.10 -16.49 -10.69
C TRP A 39 -2.13 -15.48 -9.55
N ALA A 40 -2.36 -15.94 -8.35
CA ALA A 40 -2.28 -15.14 -7.12
C ALA A 40 -1.48 -15.91 -6.06
N ASN A 41 -0.73 -15.17 -5.24
CA ASN A 41 -0.01 -15.74 -4.11
C ASN A 41 -0.31 -14.97 -2.83
N GLN A 42 -0.70 -15.72 -1.79
CA GLN A 42 -0.87 -15.23 -0.44
C GLN A 42 -0.37 -16.28 0.56
N TRP A 43 0.56 -15.88 1.41
CA TRP A 43 1.09 -16.73 2.48
C TRP A 43 1.55 -15.88 3.68
N GLU A 44 1.20 -16.29 4.88
CA GLU A 44 1.53 -15.59 6.11
C GLU A 44 2.36 -16.50 7.03
N PRO A 45 3.66 -16.20 7.22
CA PRO A 45 4.58 -17.06 7.97
C PRO A 45 4.32 -17.09 9.48
N ALA A 46 3.62 -16.08 10.02
CA ALA A 46 3.46 -15.89 11.45
C ALA A 46 2.17 -16.50 12.02
N THR A 47 1.28 -16.98 11.16
CA THR A 47 -0.03 -17.50 11.55
C THR A 47 -0.12 -19.00 11.32
N LYS A 48 -0.84 -19.70 12.21
CA LYS A 48 -1.16 -21.13 12.03
C LYS A 48 -2.27 -21.34 11.00
N THR A 49 -3.16 -20.38 10.88
CA THR A 49 -4.28 -20.34 9.93
C THR A 49 -3.97 -19.32 8.83
N GLN A 50 -4.41 -19.58 7.61
CA GLN A 50 -4.16 -18.72 6.45
C GLN A 50 -5.45 -17.97 6.05
N GLU A 51 -6.04 -17.24 7.00
CA GLU A 51 -7.37 -16.65 6.89
C GLU A 51 -7.53 -15.72 5.68
N ALA A 52 -6.49 -14.95 5.35
CA ALA A 52 -6.54 -14.09 4.17
C ALA A 52 -6.56 -14.91 2.86
N PHE A 53 -5.77 -15.99 2.79
CA PHE A 53 -5.80 -16.91 1.65
C PHE A 53 -7.13 -17.63 1.56
N ASP A 54 -7.66 -18.13 2.68
CA ASP A 54 -8.96 -18.83 2.71
C ASP A 54 -10.10 -17.91 2.24
N CYS A 55 -10.07 -16.65 2.66
CA CYS A 55 -11.00 -15.62 2.18
C CYS A 55 -10.84 -15.37 0.67
N TYR A 56 -9.61 -15.29 0.17
CA TYR A 56 -9.33 -15.14 -1.27
C TYR A 56 -9.92 -16.30 -2.06
N VAL A 57 -9.64 -17.53 -1.64
CA VAL A 57 -10.11 -18.75 -2.30
C VAL A 57 -11.64 -18.88 -2.26
N LYS A 58 -12.24 -18.56 -1.10
CA LYS A 58 -13.70 -18.56 -0.98
C LYS A 58 -14.37 -17.60 -1.98
N ARG A 59 -13.73 -16.47 -2.25
CA ARG A 59 -14.24 -15.44 -3.15
C ARG A 59 -13.96 -15.75 -4.63
N PHE A 60 -12.76 -16.20 -4.97
CA PHE A 60 -12.27 -16.29 -6.35
C PHE A 60 -11.95 -17.70 -6.83
N GLY A 61 -12.02 -18.71 -5.97
CA GLY A 61 -11.61 -20.08 -6.25
C GLY A 61 -10.11 -20.32 -6.04
N ASP A 62 -9.72 -21.58 -5.99
CA ASP A 62 -8.37 -22.07 -5.67
C ASP A 62 -7.48 -22.37 -6.89
N LYS A 63 -8.10 -22.52 -8.08
CA LYS A 63 -7.43 -22.99 -9.30
C LYS A 63 -6.13 -22.24 -9.62
N ASP A 64 -6.14 -20.93 -9.49
CA ASP A 64 -5.03 -20.05 -9.84
C ASP A 64 -4.46 -19.35 -8.59
N ALA A 65 -4.69 -19.91 -7.39
CA ALA A 65 -4.24 -19.40 -6.11
C ALA A 65 -3.15 -20.28 -5.49
N SER A 66 -2.15 -19.67 -4.86
CA SER A 66 -1.01 -20.34 -4.23
C SER A 66 -0.84 -19.87 -2.79
N ASN A 67 -0.82 -20.83 -1.84
CA ASN A 67 -0.50 -20.60 -0.43
C ASN A 67 0.88 -21.18 -0.09
N VAL A 68 1.90 -20.74 -0.81
CA VAL A 68 3.29 -21.18 -0.63
C VAL A 68 4.16 -19.95 -0.42
N ASP A 69 5.17 -20.06 0.45
CA ASP A 69 6.17 -18.98 0.59
C ASP A 69 6.71 -18.60 -0.79
N ILE A 70 6.60 -17.33 -1.13
CA ILE A 70 7.01 -16.82 -2.43
C ILE A 70 8.48 -17.13 -2.75
N PHE A 71 9.35 -17.27 -1.75
CA PHE A 71 10.74 -17.65 -1.95
C PHE A 71 10.92 -19.10 -2.40
N GLN A 72 9.98 -19.98 -2.06
CA GLN A 72 9.98 -21.39 -2.47
C GLN A 72 9.37 -21.60 -3.86
N VAL A 73 8.63 -20.62 -4.37
CA VAL A 73 8.03 -20.68 -5.71
C VAL A 73 9.10 -20.53 -6.79
N ASP A 74 9.17 -21.47 -7.73
CA ASP A 74 9.97 -21.32 -8.96
C ASP A 74 9.39 -20.19 -9.82
N LYS A 75 10.11 -19.07 -9.93
CA LYS A 75 9.66 -17.88 -10.65
C LYS A 75 9.43 -18.15 -12.14
N LYS A 76 10.09 -19.15 -12.71
CA LYS A 76 9.89 -19.56 -14.12
C LYS A 76 8.54 -20.23 -14.35
N LYS A 77 7.96 -20.86 -13.32
CA LYS A 77 6.65 -21.52 -13.39
C LYS A 77 5.47 -20.57 -13.25
N ILE A 78 5.68 -19.35 -12.71
CA ILE A 78 4.64 -18.33 -12.68
C ILE A 78 4.18 -18.05 -14.12
N PRO A 79 2.87 -17.98 -14.42
CA PRO A 79 2.39 -17.69 -15.76
C PRO A 79 2.93 -16.37 -16.33
N ASN A 80 3.09 -16.27 -17.66
CA ASN A 80 3.37 -14.99 -18.29
C ASN A 80 2.17 -14.07 -18.13
N HIS A 81 2.42 -12.81 -17.87
CA HIS A 81 1.38 -11.84 -17.53
C HIS A 81 1.73 -10.44 -18.04
N THR A 82 0.72 -9.63 -18.25
CA THR A 82 0.82 -8.25 -18.72
C THR A 82 1.07 -7.28 -17.56
N LEU A 83 0.46 -7.57 -16.42
CA LEU A 83 0.51 -6.73 -15.23
C LEU A 83 0.87 -7.57 -13.99
N LEU A 84 1.91 -7.16 -13.28
CA LEU A 84 2.24 -7.65 -11.94
C LEU A 84 1.70 -6.67 -10.91
N VAL A 85 0.89 -7.13 -9.96
CA VAL A 85 0.41 -6.29 -8.85
C VAL A 85 0.79 -6.89 -7.50
N GLY A 86 0.88 -6.05 -6.46
CA GLY A 86 1.13 -6.54 -5.10
C GLY A 86 1.32 -5.44 -4.06
N GLY A 87 0.87 -5.73 -2.85
CA GLY A 87 1.08 -4.90 -1.66
C GLY A 87 2.12 -5.54 -0.74
N PHE A 88 3.41 -5.24 -0.91
CA PHE A 88 4.47 -5.87 -0.13
C PHE A 88 4.75 -5.11 1.18
N PRO A 89 5.05 -5.82 2.30
CA PRO A 89 5.32 -5.18 3.57
C PRO A 89 6.64 -4.39 3.55
N CYS A 90 6.67 -3.28 4.29
CA CYS A 90 7.86 -2.46 4.49
C CYS A 90 8.82 -3.17 5.48
N GLN A 91 9.93 -3.67 4.99
CA GLN A 91 10.97 -4.35 5.78
C GLN A 91 12.34 -3.75 5.45
N ASP A 92 13.39 -4.11 6.19
CA ASP A 92 14.75 -3.63 5.94
C ASP A 92 15.30 -4.16 4.61
N TYR A 93 15.73 -3.27 3.72
CA TYR A 93 16.23 -3.56 2.37
C TYR A 93 17.75 -3.67 2.30
N SER A 94 18.46 -3.90 3.41
CA SER A 94 19.92 -3.99 3.43
C SER A 94 20.44 -5.07 2.47
N VAL A 95 21.11 -4.65 1.39
CA VAL A 95 21.70 -5.55 0.39
C VAL A 95 22.86 -6.33 0.99
N ALA A 96 23.62 -5.73 1.91
CA ALA A 96 24.76 -6.38 2.57
C ALA A 96 24.34 -7.62 3.37
N GLN A 97 23.19 -7.57 4.08
CA GLN A 97 22.67 -8.73 4.77
C GLN A 97 22.17 -9.83 3.82
N THR A 98 21.62 -9.45 2.66
CA THR A 98 21.10 -10.40 1.67
C THR A 98 22.22 -11.12 0.93
N LEU A 99 23.32 -10.45 0.60
CA LEU A 99 24.47 -11.06 -0.07
C LEU A 99 25.30 -11.96 0.86
N SER A 100 25.41 -11.63 2.15
CA SER A 100 26.08 -12.48 3.15
C SER A 100 25.30 -13.75 3.47
N ASN A 101 23.97 -13.73 3.29
CA ASN A 101 23.06 -14.85 3.53
C ASN A 101 22.83 -15.76 2.31
N SER A 102 23.57 -15.58 1.21
CA SER A 102 23.49 -16.44 0.02
C SER A 102 23.92 -17.91 0.25
N LYS A 103 24.32 -18.24 1.47
CA LYS A 103 24.65 -19.60 1.95
C LYS A 103 23.62 -20.16 2.95
N GLY A 104 22.33 -19.93 2.76
CA GLY A 104 21.34 -20.58 3.61
C GLY A 104 20.20 -19.66 4.03
N ILE A 105 19.05 -19.94 3.47
CA ILE A 105 17.76 -19.35 3.83
C ILE A 105 17.25 -20.07 5.10
N GLU A 106 17.95 -19.95 6.20
CA GLU A 106 17.43 -20.33 7.52
C GLU A 106 17.59 -19.14 8.47
N GLY A 107 16.48 -18.42 8.67
CA GLY A 107 16.34 -17.47 9.77
C GLY A 107 16.45 -16.00 9.40
N LYS A 108 15.35 -15.40 9.26
CA LYS A 108 14.83 -14.04 9.22
C LYS A 108 14.22 -13.70 7.88
N LYS A 109 12.92 -13.42 7.91
CA LYS A 109 12.01 -13.04 6.82
C LYS A 109 12.76 -12.24 5.75
N GLY A 110 13.12 -12.88 4.64
CA GLY A 110 13.77 -12.22 3.52
C GLY A 110 12.93 -11.04 3.07
N VAL A 111 13.57 -9.96 2.68
CA VAL A 111 12.85 -8.78 2.20
C VAL A 111 12.07 -9.18 0.95
N LEU A 112 10.75 -9.18 1.03
CA LEU A 112 9.85 -9.66 -0.04
C LEU A 112 10.04 -8.91 -1.37
N TRP A 113 10.67 -7.75 -1.34
CA TRP A 113 11.14 -7.05 -2.53
C TRP A 113 12.03 -7.93 -3.44
N TRP A 114 12.90 -8.76 -2.87
CA TRP A 114 13.80 -9.59 -3.68
C TRP A 114 13.04 -10.68 -4.44
N ALA A 115 11.97 -11.22 -3.86
CA ALA A 115 11.10 -12.14 -4.58
C ALA A 115 10.42 -11.45 -5.78
N ILE A 116 9.96 -10.19 -5.61
CA ILE A 116 9.45 -9.38 -6.72
C ILE A 116 10.53 -9.17 -7.77
N ASN A 117 11.74 -8.75 -7.38
CA ASN A 117 12.85 -8.51 -8.29
C ASN A 117 13.23 -9.76 -9.10
N ASP A 118 13.17 -10.94 -8.50
CA ASP A 118 13.43 -12.21 -9.21
C ASP A 118 12.31 -12.53 -10.22
N ILE A 119 11.05 -12.19 -9.92
CA ILE A 119 9.96 -12.28 -10.89
C ILE A 119 10.17 -11.30 -12.05
N LEU A 120 10.60 -10.05 -11.77
CA LEU A 120 10.92 -9.07 -12.80
C LEU A 120 12.02 -9.59 -13.75
N LYS A 121 13.06 -10.22 -13.22
CA LYS A 121 14.13 -10.85 -14.02
C LYS A 121 13.61 -12.02 -14.88
N ALA A 122 12.82 -12.90 -14.27
CA ALA A 122 12.37 -14.13 -14.90
C ALA A 122 11.25 -13.89 -15.95
N LYS A 123 10.34 -12.95 -15.68
CA LYS A 123 9.10 -12.77 -16.49
C LYS A 123 9.05 -11.48 -17.28
N LYS A 124 9.72 -10.42 -16.82
CA LYS A 124 9.74 -9.09 -17.47
C LYS A 124 8.33 -8.60 -17.86
N PRO A 125 7.38 -8.58 -16.91
CA PRO A 125 6.01 -8.14 -17.23
C PRO A 125 6.05 -6.72 -17.82
N PRO A 126 5.23 -6.42 -18.84
CA PRO A 126 5.15 -5.08 -19.43
C PRO A 126 4.88 -3.98 -18.41
N PHE A 127 4.04 -4.26 -17.42
CA PHE A 127 3.62 -3.30 -16.40
C PHE A 127 3.66 -3.92 -15.00
N VAL A 128 3.95 -3.06 -14.04
CA VAL A 128 3.97 -3.43 -12.61
C VAL A 128 3.26 -2.33 -11.82
N LEU A 129 2.37 -2.70 -10.91
CA LEU A 129 1.72 -1.77 -9.98
C LEU A 129 1.82 -2.31 -8.56
N LEU A 130 2.63 -1.66 -7.74
CA LEU A 130 2.86 -2.05 -6.36
C LEU A 130 2.31 -1.01 -5.39
N GLU A 131 1.94 -1.47 -4.20
CA GLU A 131 1.51 -0.62 -3.08
C GLU A 131 2.43 -0.80 -1.89
N ASN A 132 2.67 0.29 -1.16
CA ASN A 132 3.37 0.26 0.12
C ASN A 132 2.95 1.45 1.00
N VAL A 133 3.40 1.46 2.25
CA VAL A 133 3.25 2.63 3.12
C VAL A 133 4.10 3.80 2.62
N ASP A 134 3.59 5.02 2.76
CA ASP A 134 4.28 6.24 2.29
C ASP A 134 5.64 6.47 2.96
N ARG A 135 5.84 5.92 4.17
CA ARG A 135 7.12 5.94 4.89
C ARG A 135 8.27 5.27 4.11
N LEU A 136 8.00 4.37 3.16
CA LEU A 136 9.01 3.76 2.29
C LEU A 136 9.88 4.81 1.60
N LEU A 137 9.31 5.94 1.19
CA LEU A 137 10.05 7.04 0.54
C LEU A 137 11.12 7.69 1.44
N LEU A 138 11.00 7.50 2.76
CA LEU A 138 11.88 8.12 3.76
C LEU A 138 12.76 7.10 4.50
N SER A 139 12.58 5.82 4.23
CA SER A 139 13.29 4.73 4.92
C SER A 139 14.72 4.55 4.42
N PRO A 140 15.67 4.22 5.30
CA PRO A 140 15.59 4.27 6.75
C PRO A 140 15.90 5.68 7.29
N ALA A 141 15.59 5.95 8.56
CA ALA A 141 15.78 7.28 9.14
C ALA A 141 17.23 7.79 9.10
N LYS A 142 18.22 6.90 9.27
CA LYS A 142 19.67 7.24 9.24
C LYS A 142 20.20 7.53 7.82
N GLN A 143 19.57 6.96 6.79
CA GLN A 143 19.98 7.09 5.38
C GLN A 143 18.73 7.29 4.52
N ARG A 144 18.12 8.46 4.64
CA ARG A 144 16.83 8.77 4.02
C ARG A 144 16.79 8.45 2.54
N GLY A 145 15.74 7.73 2.13
CA GLY A 145 15.47 7.37 0.74
C GLY A 145 16.26 6.18 0.22
N ARG A 146 17.18 5.61 1.00
CA ARG A 146 17.99 4.44 0.57
C ARG A 146 17.12 3.30 0.06
N ASP A 147 16.12 2.89 0.85
CA ASP A 147 15.32 1.71 0.54
C ASP A 147 14.53 1.89 -0.75
N PHE A 148 13.95 3.06 -0.94
CA PHE A 148 13.27 3.37 -2.20
C PHE A 148 14.26 3.54 -3.37
N GLY A 149 15.45 4.07 -3.13
CA GLY A 149 16.54 4.13 -4.10
C GLY A 149 16.96 2.74 -4.60
N ILE A 150 17.04 1.74 -3.70
CA ILE A 150 17.32 0.33 -4.04
C ILE A 150 16.20 -0.23 -4.94
N ILE A 151 14.94 0.03 -4.61
CA ILE A 151 13.79 -0.39 -5.43
C ILE A 151 13.88 0.22 -6.82
N LEU A 152 14.07 1.54 -6.93
CA LEU A 152 14.19 2.23 -8.20
C LEU A 152 15.38 1.71 -9.03
N ARG A 153 16.53 1.49 -8.40
CA ARG A 153 17.70 0.93 -9.07
C ARG A 153 17.46 -0.50 -9.56
N SER A 154 16.78 -1.33 -8.77
CA SER A 154 16.40 -2.68 -9.20
C SER A 154 15.49 -2.65 -10.43
N PHE A 155 14.54 -1.72 -10.49
CA PHE A 155 13.70 -1.51 -11.68
C PHE A 155 14.53 -1.06 -12.88
N LEU A 156 15.46 -0.10 -12.69
CA LEU A 156 16.34 0.38 -13.74
C LEU A 156 17.19 -0.76 -14.33
N ASP A 157 17.80 -1.58 -13.48
CA ASP A 157 18.64 -2.71 -13.89
C ASP A 157 17.85 -3.78 -14.66
N ASN A 158 16.54 -3.89 -14.40
CA ASN A 158 15.63 -4.75 -15.15
C ASN A 158 15.00 -4.06 -16.39
N GLY A 159 15.35 -2.81 -16.71
CA GLY A 159 14.92 -2.09 -17.91
C GLY A 159 13.55 -1.39 -17.78
N TYR A 160 13.15 -1.02 -16.57
CA TYR A 160 11.91 -0.29 -16.31
C TYR A 160 12.14 1.19 -16.05
N ALA A 161 11.19 2.01 -16.45
CA ALA A 161 10.92 3.33 -15.89
C ALA A 161 9.85 3.21 -14.81
N VAL A 162 9.83 4.15 -13.86
CA VAL A 162 8.96 4.08 -12.68
C VAL A 162 8.34 5.43 -12.41
N GLN A 163 7.02 5.47 -12.25
CA GLN A 163 6.30 6.59 -11.65
C GLN A 163 5.83 6.20 -10.25
N TRP A 164 5.78 7.14 -9.32
CA TRP A 164 5.16 6.90 -8.02
C TRP A 164 4.32 8.09 -7.57
N ARG A 165 3.33 7.78 -6.76
CA ARG A 165 2.46 8.76 -6.13
C ARG A 165 2.02 8.27 -4.75
N VAL A 166 2.16 9.13 -3.75
CA VAL A 166 1.44 8.96 -2.48
C VAL A 166 0.02 9.46 -2.67
N ILE A 167 -0.93 8.57 -2.46
CA ILE A 167 -2.35 8.86 -2.57
C ILE A 167 -2.97 8.68 -1.19
N ASN A 168 -3.73 9.67 -0.74
CA ASN A 168 -4.62 9.56 0.38
C ASN A 168 -6.04 9.36 -0.15
N ALA A 169 -6.59 8.18 0.02
CA ALA A 169 -7.88 7.82 -0.54
C ALA A 169 -9.01 8.79 -0.15
N GLY A 170 -9.00 9.26 1.10
CA GLY A 170 -9.98 10.23 1.58
C GLY A 170 -9.91 11.62 0.95
N GLU A 171 -8.80 11.95 0.25
CA GLU A 171 -8.66 13.20 -0.51
C GLU A 171 -9.22 13.09 -1.95
N TYR A 172 -9.66 11.90 -2.34
CA TYR A 172 -10.21 11.61 -3.67
C TYR A 172 -11.61 10.96 -3.58
N GLY A 173 -12.41 11.36 -2.59
CA GLY A 173 -13.79 10.93 -2.46
C GLY A 173 -13.99 9.47 -2.04
N LEU A 174 -13.01 8.85 -1.40
CA LEU A 174 -13.13 7.50 -0.85
C LEU A 174 -13.35 7.52 0.68
N PRO A 175 -13.96 6.46 1.23
CA PRO A 175 -14.45 6.49 2.61
C PRO A 175 -13.38 6.48 3.70
N GLN A 176 -12.09 6.31 3.37
CA GLN A 176 -11.00 6.18 4.33
C GLN A 176 -9.84 7.14 4.05
N LYS A 177 -9.37 7.84 5.08
CA LYS A 177 -8.09 8.56 5.05
C LYS A 177 -6.93 7.58 5.12
N ARG A 178 -6.60 6.93 4.00
CA ARG A 178 -5.54 5.93 3.89
C ARG A 178 -4.47 6.38 2.92
N ARG A 179 -3.30 6.72 3.46
CA ARG A 179 -2.14 7.15 2.67
C ARG A 179 -1.29 5.95 2.29
N ARG A 180 -1.04 5.80 0.98
CA ARG A 180 -0.16 4.76 0.45
C ARG A 180 0.65 5.29 -0.72
N VAL A 181 1.88 4.82 -0.86
CA VAL A 181 2.64 5.03 -2.09
C VAL A 181 2.28 3.93 -3.08
N PHE A 182 1.84 4.34 -4.27
CA PHE A 182 1.69 3.46 -5.42
C PHE A 182 2.89 3.65 -6.34
N ILE A 183 3.44 2.53 -6.82
CA ILE A 183 4.63 2.47 -7.65
C ILE A 183 4.22 1.79 -8.96
N PHE A 184 4.20 2.56 -10.05
CA PHE A 184 3.86 2.08 -11.38
C PHE A 184 5.12 2.00 -12.23
N ALA A 185 5.55 0.79 -12.58
CA ALA A 185 6.70 0.56 -13.44
C ALA A 185 6.25 0.03 -14.81
N TYR A 186 6.97 0.45 -15.86
CA TYR A 186 6.70 0.02 -17.23
C TYR A 186 8.01 -0.24 -17.97
N HIS A 187 8.04 -1.41 -18.62
CA HIS A 187 9.25 -1.90 -19.27
C HIS A 187 9.53 -1.13 -20.57
N LYS A 188 10.82 -0.93 -20.90
CA LYS A 188 11.30 -0.21 -22.08
C LYS A 188 10.79 -0.74 -23.43
N SER A 189 10.32 -2.00 -23.48
CA SER A 189 9.71 -2.58 -24.68
C SER A 189 8.31 -2.06 -24.95
N THR A 190 7.64 -1.42 -23.99
CA THR A 190 6.25 -0.97 -24.11
C THR A 190 6.12 0.29 -24.98
N LYS A 191 4.97 0.43 -25.65
CA LYS A 191 4.64 1.68 -26.35
C LYS A 191 4.54 2.86 -25.37
N TYR A 192 4.06 2.59 -24.14
CA TYR A 192 3.93 3.59 -23.09
C TYR A 192 5.31 4.18 -22.69
N TYR A 193 6.33 3.33 -22.52
CA TYR A 193 7.69 3.82 -22.29
C TYR A 193 8.17 4.71 -23.44
N LYS A 194 7.99 4.24 -24.69
CA LYS A 194 8.44 4.96 -25.89
C LYS A 194 7.76 6.33 -26.03
N SER A 195 6.48 6.45 -25.67
CA SER A 195 5.75 7.72 -25.71
C SER A 195 6.25 8.73 -24.68
N LEU A 196 6.63 8.25 -23.47
CA LEU A 196 7.06 9.13 -22.38
C LEU A 196 8.58 9.38 -22.33
N SER A 197 9.39 8.54 -22.98
CA SER A 197 10.86 8.63 -22.88
C SER A 197 11.45 9.93 -23.42
N LYS A 198 10.71 10.65 -24.25
CA LYS A 198 11.07 11.95 -24.83
C LYS A 198 10.34 13.12 -24.16
N SER A 199 9.40 12.86 -23.27
CA SER A 199 8.62 13.88 -22.58
C SER A 199 9.44 14.56 -21.48
N ASN A 200 9.11 15.80 -21.15
CA ASN A 200 9.67 16.46 -19.99
C ASN A 200 9.22 15.72 -18.72
N PRO A 201 10.12 15.32 -17.81
CA PRO A 201 9.76 14.65 -16.58
C PRO A 201 8.73 15.40 -15.71
N LYS A 202 8.74 16.74 -15.72
CA LYS A 202 7.72 17.55 -15.05
C LYS A 202 6.34 17.30 -15.68
N ASP A 203 6.23 17.27 -16.99
CA ASP A 203 4.95 17.01 -17.66
C ASP A 203 4.43 15.60 -17.34
N ILE A 204 5.31 14.62 -17.18
CA ILE A 204 4.89 13.28 -16.76
C ILE A 204 4.30 13.32 -15.35
N ILE A 205 4.87 14.08 -14.41
CA ILE A 205 4.36 14.20 -13.05
C ILE A 205 3.04 14.97 -13.00
N PHE A 206 2.92 16.05 -13.79
CA PHE A 206 1.83 17.03 -13.64
C PHE A 206 0.71 16.93 -14.68
N LYS A 207 0.94 16.27 -15.86
CA LYS A 207 -0.01 16.27 -17.00
C LYS A 207 -0.24 14.89 -17.63
N ASP A 208 0.85 14.18 -17.98
CA ASP A 208 0.76 13.05 -18.93
C ASP A 208 0.87 11.68 -18.27
N GLY A 209 1.37 11.61 -17.04
CA GLY A 209 1.60 10.36 -16.33
C GLY A 209 0.31 9.65 -15.92
N MET A 210 0.44 8.39 -15.60
CA MET A 210 -0.68 7.52 -15.22
C MET A 210 -1.43 8.07 -14.00
N PHE A 211 -0.70 8.50 -12.97
CA PHE A 211 -1.33 8.91 -11.71
C PHE A 211 -2.09 10.24 -11.83
N VAL A 212 -1.59 11.24 -12.53
CA VAL A 212 -2.25 12.54 -12.61
C VAL A 212 -3.57 12.47 -13.36
N LYS A 213 -3.70 11.54 -14.31
CA LYS A 213 -4.95 11.33 -15.06
C LYS A 213 -6.08 10.75 -14.22
N GLN A 214 -5.73 9.96 -13.21
CA GLN A 214 -6.70 9.29 -12.33
C GLN A 214 -6.88 10.03 -10.99
N PHE A 215 -5.83 10.72 -10.54
CA PHE A 215 -5.77 11.43 -9.27
C PHE A 215 -5.30 12.86 -9.53
N PRO A 216 -6.21 13.77 -9.90
CA PRO A 216 -5.89 15.17 -10.20
C PRO A 216 -5.14 15.86 -9.06
N ILE A 217 -4.27 16.78 -9.43
CA ILE A 217 -3.46 17.56 -8.49
C ILE A 217 -3.53 19.03 -8.82
N LYS A 218 -3.42 19.87 -7.79
CA LYS A 218 -3.35 21.32 -7.92
C LYS A 218 -2.12 21.71 -8.74
N ASN A 219 -2.34 22.57 -9.72
CA ASN A 219 -1.27 23.06 -10.59
C ASN A 219 -0.50 24.19 -9.89
N VAL A 220 0.19 23.84 -8.80
CA VAL A 220 1.06 24.76 -8.06
C VAL A 220 2.47 24.20 -8.11
N GLU A 221 3.44 25.01 -8.52
CA GLU A 221 4.84 24.59 -8.52
C GLU A 221 5.32 24.50 -7.07
N LEU A 222 5.36 23.29 -6.55
CA LEU A 222 5.87 22.95 -5.23
C LEU A 222 7.33 22.51 -5.34
N GLU A 223 7.95 22.21 -4.19
CA GLU A 223 9.32 21.71 -4.10
C GLU A 223 9.62 20.63 -5.13
N PHE A 224 10.71 20.81 -5.88
CA PHE A 224 11.16 19.86 -6.90
C PHE A 224 12.61 19.45 -6.61
N ASN A 225 12.91 18.18 -6.69
CA ASN A 225 14.24 17.63 -6.47
C ASN A 225 14.62 16.63 -7.55
N THR A 226 15.92 16.51 -7.83
CA THR A 226 16.47 15.57 -8.81
C THR A 226 17.61 14.78 -8.20
N THR A 227 17.75 13.52 -8.59
CA THR A 227 18.89 12.69 -8.26
C THR A 227 19.16 11.69 -9.39
N ASN A 228 20.28 10.99 -9.33
CA ASN A 228 20.69 10.05 -10.36
C ASN A 228 21.00 8.69 -9.75
N LEU A 229 20.48 7.64 -10.35
CA LEU A 229 20.69 6.23 -9.99
C LEU A 229 21.34 5.44 -11.14
N SER A 230 21.86 6.12 -12.19
CA SER A 230 22.53 5.47 -13.32
C SER A 230 23.81 4.74 -12.88
N LYS A 231 24.34 3.90 -13.77
CA LYS A 231 25.60 3.19 -13.53
C LYS A 231 26.81 4.13 -13.42
N ASP A 232 26.73 5.31 -14.01
CA ASP A 232 27.78 6.34 -13.90
C ASP A 232 27.83 6.95 -12.49
N SER A 233 26.69 6.98 -11.77
CA SER A 233 26.62 7.51 -10.40
C SER A 233 26.85 6.43 -9.33
N TYR A 234 26.40 5.21 -9.60
CA TYR A 234 26.54 4.06 -8.69
C TYR A 234 26.80 2.80 -9.51
N LYS A 235 27.91 2.14 -9.27
CA LYS A 235 28.35 0.94 -9.99
C LYS A 235 27.29 -0.17 -9.98
N ASP A 236 26.74 -0.45 -8.81
CA ASP A 236 25.79 -1.54 -8.57
C ASP A 236 24.84 -1.25 -7.40
N LEU A 237 23.98 -2.22 -7.08
CA LEU A 237 23.02 -2.12 -5.97
C LEU A 237 23.69 -2.06 -4.59
N VAL A 238 24.88 -2.63 -4.43
CA VAL A 238 25.62 -2.58 -3.15
C VAL A 238 26.03 -1.14 -2.90
N GLU A 239 26.62 -0.49 -3.90
CA GLU A 239 27.00 0.91 -3.78
C GLU A 239 25.81 1.85 -3.54
N VAL A 240 24.64 1.59 -4.15
CA VAL A 240 23.41 2.30 -3.85
C VAL A 240 23.00 2.07 -2.38
N SER A 241 23.04 0.83 -1.89
CA SER A 241 22.73 0.52 -0.50
C SER A 241 23.63 1.26 0.49
N ASP A 242 24.91 1.37 0.18
CA ASP A 242 25.91 1.94 1.09
C ASP A 242 25.93 3.46 1.07
N LYS A 243 25.78 4.07 -0.12
CA LYS A 243 26.06 5.51 -0.32
C LYS A 243 24.83 6.35 -0.67
N PHE A 244 23.76 5.74 -1.23
CA PHE A 244 22.64 6.52 -1.73
C PHE A 244 21.85 7.16 -0.60
N LYS A 245 21.65 8.48 -0.72
CA LYS A 245 20.80 9.26 0.15
C LYS A 245 20.11 10.33 -0.69
N ALA A 246 18.79 10.35 -0.65
CA ALA A 246 18.00 11.37 -1.36
C ALA A 246 16.69 11.64 -0.62
N GLN A 247 16.16 12.84 -0.81
CA GLN A 247 14.81 13.19 -0.39
C GLN A 247 13.85 12.90 -1.54
N PHE A 248 12.95 11.96 -1.35
CA PHE A 248 11.82 11.74 -2.25
C PHE A 248 10.60 12.47 -1.73
N TYR A 249 9.90 13.14 -2.63
CA TYR A 249 8.58 13.71 -2.37
C TYR A 249 7.47 12.73 -2.76
N ASN A 250 6.22 13.15 -2.55
CA ASN A 250 5.04 12.30 -2.70
C ASN A 250 4.63 12.01 -4.16
N ALA A 251 5.34 12.58 -5.14
CA ALA A 251 5.19 12.25 -6.55
C ALA A 251 6.56 12.23 -7.25
N GLY A 252 6.70 11.41 -8.28
CA GLY A 252 7.93 11.42 -9.07
C GLY A 252 7.97 10.40 -10.19
N ILE A 253 9.09 10.48 -10.93
CA ILE A 253 9.44 9.58 -12.02
C ILE A 253 10.94 9.26 -11.99
N MET A 254 11.28 8.03 -12.29
CA MET A 254 12.62 7.60 -12.65
C MET A 254 12.60 7.07 -14.08
N ILE A 255 13.41 7.66 -14.96
CA ILE A 255 13.59 7.22 -16.34
C ILE A 255 15.09 7.33 -16.72
N ASN A 256 15.62 6.27 -17.34
CA ASN A 256 17.04 6.18 -17.70
C ASN A 256 18.00 6.50 -16.53
N GLY A 257 17.65 6.12 -15.30
CA GLY A 257 18.42 6.37 -14.09
C GLY A 257 18.29 7.78 -13.52
N LYS A 258 17.75 8.74 -14.25
CA LYS A 258 17.45 10.09 -13.75
C LYS A 258 16.15 10.06 -12.97
N VAL A 259 16.17 10.61 -11.78
CA VAL A 259 15.04 10.66 -10.85
C VAL A 259 14.60 12.10 -10.69
N TYR A 260 13.31 12.32 -10.82
CA TYR A 260 12.65 13.61 -10.62
C TYR A 260 11.51 13.42 -9.64
N THR A 261 11.45 14.26 -8.61
CA THR A 261 10.41 14.16 -7.58
C THR A 261 9.89 15.52 -7.17
N SER A 262 8.61 15.60 -6.89
CA SER A 262 7.94 16.83 -6.51
C SER A 262 6.90 16.59 -5.43
N LYS A 263 6.68 17.63 -4.62
CA LYS A 263 5.58 17.66 -3.66
C LYS A 263 4.33 18.14 -4.39
N VAL A 264 3.26 17.37 -4.28
CA VAL A 264 1.97 17.67 -4.91
C VAL A 264 0.84 17.56 -3.89
N SER A 265 -0.26 18.27 -4.15
CA SER A 265 -1.49 18.23 -3.36
C SER A 265 -2.65 17.77 -4.23
N ALA A 266 -3.60 17.05 -3.63
CA ALA A 266 -4.82 16.61 -4.32
C ALA A 266 -5.64 17.82 -4.81
N ASP A 267 -6.25 17.67 -5.97
CA ASP A 267 -7.23 18.60 -6.54
C ASP A 267 -8.56 17.85 -6.69
N CYS A 268 -9.24 17.68 -5.58
CA CYS A 268 -10.53 17.02 -5.49
C CYS A 268 -11.24 17.54 -4.24
N ASP A 269 -12.47 17.99 -4.42
CA ASP A 269 -13.31 18.50 -3.34
C ASP A 269 -14.33 17.47 -2.84
N ASP A 270 -14.33 16.28 -3.41
CA ASP A 270 -15.23 15.20 -3.01
C ASP A 270 -14.86 14.66 -1.63
N ILE A 271 -15.84 14.66 -0.74
CA ILE A 271 -15.73 14.07 0.60
C ILE A 271 -16.74 12.94 0.72
N PHE A 272 -16.24 11.76 1.08
CA PHE A 272 -17.09 10.62 1.40
C PHE A 272 -17.22 10.48 2.93
N PRO A 273 -18.32 10.95 3.55
CA PRO A 273 -18.47 10.96 4.99
C PRO A 273 -18.77 9.56 5.54
N LEU A 274 -18.25 9.25 6.73
CA LEU A 274 -18.41 7.96 7.41
C LEU A 274 -19.90 7.62 7.63
N LYS A 275 -20.78 8.60 7.78
CA LYS A 275 -22.22 8.39 7.91
C LYS A 275 -22.85 7.59 6.76
N LYS A 276 -22.27 7.64 5.55
CA LYS A 276 -22.74 6.84 4.39
C LYS A 276 -22.36 5.35 4.49
N ILE A 277 -21.45 5.01 5.40
CA ILE A 277 -20.98 3.65 5.65
C ILE A 277 -21.79 2.98 6.75
N ILE A 278 -22.22 3.76 7.74
CA ILE A 278 -22.91 3.27 8.94
C ILE A 278 -24.22 2.59 8.56
N GLN A 279 -24.42 1.39 9.11
CA GLN A 279 -25.67 0.62 8.93
C GLN A 279 -26.87 1.37 9.53
N HIS A 280 -27.95 1.38 8.77
CA HIS A 280 -29.24 1.94 9.19
C HIS A 280 -30.19 0.87 9.73
N GLU A 281 -29.85 -0.40 9.55
CA GLU A 281 -30.56 -1.55 10.08
C GLU A 281 -30.27 -1.74 11.58
N GLU A 282 -30.89 -2.73 12.18
CA GLU A 282 -30.60 -3.11 13.56
C GLU A 282 -29.21 -3.77 13.65
N VAL A 283 -28.41 -3.28 14.59
CA VAL A 283 -27.06 -3.79 14.83
C VAL A 283 -27.07 -4.70 16.07
N ASP A 284 -26.36 -5.82 16.00
CA ASP A 284 -26.24 -6.79 17.10
C ASP A 284 -25.70 -6.10 18.38
N LYS A 285 -26.34 -6.44 19.51
CA LYS A 285 -26.04 -5.87 20.83
C LYS A 285 -24.57 -6.01 21.24
N LYS A 286 -23.86 -7.01 20.74
CA LYS A 286 -22.42 -7.23 21.04
C LYS A 286 -21.50 -6.11 20.58
N PHE A 287 -21.92 -5.28 19.61
CA PHE A 287 -21.13 -4.15 19.13
C PHE A 287 -21.27 -2.91 20.01
N PHE A 288 -22.31 -2.80 20.81
CA PHE A 288 -22.52 -1.64 21.67
C PHE A 288 -21.58 -1.64 22.88
N LEU A 289 -21.08 -0.45 23.19
CA LEU A 289 -20.15 -0.29 24.34
C LEU A 289 -20.92 -0.12 25.63
N SER A 290 -20.43 -0.74 26.70
CA SER A 290 -20.83 -0.37 28.07
C SER A 290 -20.19 0.97 28.46
N ASP A 291 -20.73 1.63 29.47
CA ASP A 291 -20.18 2.89 30.00
C ASP A 291 -18.73 2.76 30.42
N GLU A 292 -18.37 1.61 30.99
CA GLU A 292 -16.96 1.33 31.35
C GLU A 292 -16.05 1.20 30.13
N ALA A 293 -16.50 0.51 29.08
CA ALA A 293 -15.75 0.39 27.82
C ALA A 293 -15.60 1.75 27.15
N TYR A 294 -16.66 2.56 27.14
CA TYR A 294 -16.61 3.91 26.57
C TYR A 294 -15.61 4.81 27.30
N LYS A 295 -15.60 4.81 28.64
CA LYS A 295 -14.60 5.54 29.44
C LYS A 295 -13.16 5.12 29.13
N LYS A 296 -12.92 3.82 28.84
CA LYS A 296 -11.59 3.35 28.40
C LYS A 296 -11.22 3.97 27.04
N PHE A 297 -12.15 4.07 26.09
CA PHE A 297 -11.89 4.72 24.81
C PHE A 297 -11.65 6.23 24.97
N GLU A 298 -12.40 6.93 25.80
CA GLU A 298 -12.16 8.35 26.10
C GLU A 298 -10.73 8.55 26.63
N TYR A 299 -10.29 7.73 27.58
CA TYR A 299 -8.92 7.76 28.07
C TYR A 299 -7.90 7.45 26.96
N LEU A 300 -8.11 6.37 26.18
CA LEU A 300 -7.18 5.97 25.12
C LEU A 300 -7.06 7.00 24.01
N LYS A 301 -8.17 7.63 23.61
CA LYS A 301 -8.24 8.64 22.54
C LYS A 301 -7.92 10.06 23.03
N GLY A 302 -7.90 10.28 24.32
CA GLY A 302 -7.56 11.57 24.95
C GLY A 302 -6.12 12.00 24.71
N ASN A 303 -5.87 13.28 25.01
CA ASN A 303 -4.52 13.83 24.95
C ASN A 303 -3.67 13.27 26.12
N LYS A 304 -2.43 12.91 25.83
CA LYS A 304 -1.52 12.36 26.83
C LYS A 304 -0.15 12.99 26.75
N ARG A 305 0.45 13.20 27.93
CA ARG A 305 1.83 13.61 28.09
C ARG A 305 2.48 12.71 29.16
N ILE A 306 3.21 11.70 28.71
CA ILE A 306 3.74 10.63 29.58
C ILE A 306 5.25 10.81 29.68
N PRO A 307 5.83 10.96 30.91
CA PRO A 307 7.27 11.00 31.07
C PRO A 307 7.87 9.63 30.73
N ARG A 308 8.95 9.63 29.97
CA ARG A 308 9.72 8.43 29.60
C ARG A 308 11.21 8.73 29.67
N VAL A 309 12.01 7.66 29.85
CA VAL A 309 13.46 7.74 29.89
C VAL A 309 14.01 6.99 28.67
N LYS A 310 14.91 7.63 27.91
CA LYS A 310 15.64 6.99 26.82
C LYS A 310 16.66 6.00 27.37
N PRO A 311 17.17 5.03 26.55
CA PRO A 311 18.22 4.11 26.97
C PRO A 311 19.50 4.78 27.47
N ASN A 312 19.77 6.01 27.08
CA ASN A 312 20.91 6.83 27.53
C ASN A 312 20.65 7.59 28.84
N GLY A 313 19.51 7.38 29.51
CA GLY A 313 19.14 8.06 30.76
C GLY A 313 18.48 9.44 30.57
N GLU A 314 18.31 9.93 29.36
CA GLU A 314 17.67 11.22 29.09
C GLU A 314 16.16 11.14 29.26
N GLU A 315 15.60 12.01 30.09
CA GLU A 315 14.14 12.12 30.25
C GLU A 315 13.50 12.87 29.10
N TYR A 316 12.36 12.39 28.63
CA TYR A 316 11.53 13.08 27.65
C TYR A 316 10.05 12.82 27.88
N PHE A 317 9.20 13.69 27.36
CA PHE A 317 7.76 13.48 27.34
C PHE A 317 7.31 12.83 26.04
N TYR A 318 6.75 11.64 26.15
CA TYR A 318 5.98 11.04 25.07
C TYR A 318 4.61 11.71 25.03
N THR A 319 4.28 12.35 23.92
CA THR A 319 3.02 13.06 23.72
C THR A 319 2.13 12.41 22.70
N GLU A 320 0.86 12.26 23.02
CA GLU A 320 -0.16 11.84 22.07
C GLU A 320 -1.24 12.93 22.00
N GLY A 321 -1.52 13.44 20.80
CA GLY A 321 -2.62 14.38 20.58
C GLY A 321 -3.99 13.70 20.71
N ALA A 322 -5.05 14.42 21.02
CA ALA A 322 -6.40 13.86 21.09
C ALA A 322 -6.88 13.34 19.74
N MET A 323 -7.71 12.31 19.78
CA MET A 323 -8.46 11.77 18.64
C MET A 323 -9.96 11.94 18.86
N PRO A 324 -10.79 12.03 17.80
CA PRO A 324 -12.24 12.06 17.94
C PRO A 324 -12.77 10.86 18.75
N CYS A 325 -13.70 11.14 19.65
CA CYS A 325 -14.35 10.15 20.52
C CYS A 325 -15.79 10.61 20.81
N PRO A 326 -16.80 10.08 20.13
CA PRO A 326 -16.76 9.13 18.99
C PRO A 326 -16.14 9.73 17.72
N ASP A 327 -15.94 8.90 16.70
CA ASP A 327 -15.44 9.32 15.39
C ASP A 327 -16.44 10.24 14.67
N ASN A 328 -15.91 11.23 13.93
CA ASN A 328 -16.73 12.20 13.21
C ASN A 328 -17.39 11.56 11.99
N LEU A 329 -18.72 11.50 11.99
CA LEU A 329 -19.50 10.91 10.91
C LEU A 329 -19.55 11.77 9.64
N GLU A 330 -19.24 13.07 9.71
CA GLU A 330 -19.22 13.99 8.56
C GLU A 330 -17.87 13.98 7.80
N ALA A 331 -16.88 13.27 8.29
CA ALA A 331 -15.58 13.14 7.67
C ALA A 331 -15.32 11.69 7.19
N PRO A 332 -14.39 11.45 6.26
CA PRO A 332 -13.94 10.09 5.96
C PRO A 332 -13.36 9.40 7.19
N ALA A 333 -13.55 8.09 7.30
CA ALA A 333 -12.96 7.28 8.35
C ALA A 333 -11.44 7.48 8.44
N ARG A 334 -10.88 7.34 9.63
CA ARG A 334 -9.43 7.28 9.83
C ARG A 334 -8.86 6.01 9.16
N THR A 335 -7.55 5.92 9.03
CA THR A 335 -6.91 4.68 8.56
C THR A 335 -7.27 3.52 9.49
N MET A 336 -7.94 2.51 8.97
CA MET A 336 -8.22 1.26 9.68
C MET A 336 -6.93 0.45 9.83
N LEU A 337 -6.69 -0.05 11.04
CA LEU A 337 -5.55 -0.91 11.37
C LEU A 337 -6.02 -2.31 11.75
N THR A 338 -5.09 -3.25 11.84
CA THR A 338 -5.36 -4.65 12.21
C THR A 338 -5.91 -4.82 13.63
N SER A 339 -5.80 -3.79 14.47
CA SER A 339 -6.39 -3.74 15.82
C SER A 339 -7.85 -3.30 15.83
N GLU A 340 -8.50 -3.11 14.66
CA GLU A 340 -9.91 -2.73 14.57
C GLU A 340 -10.80 -3.77 15.27
N GLY A 341 -11.84 -3.31 15.96
CA GLY A 341 -12.72 -4.16 16.76
C GLY A 341 -12.22 -4.46 18.19
N GLY A 342 -10.92 -4.23 18.47
CA GLY A 342 -10.35 -4.37 19.82
C GLY A 342 -10.35 -3.06 20.62
N ILE A 343 -10.04 -3.13 21.92
CA ILE A 343 -9.86 -1.94 22.78
C ILE A 343 -8.48 -1.31 22.46
N SER A 344 -8.48 -0.44 21.48
CA SER A 344 -7.27 0.26 21.02
C SER A 344 -7.59 1.73 20.74
N ARG A 345 -6.61 2.60 20.91
CA ARG A 345 -6.71 4.02 20.56
C ARG A 345 -7.17 4.23 19.11
N THR A 346 -6.76 3.35 18.21
CA THR A 346 -7.00 3.45 16.77
C THR A 346 -8.33 2.85 16.32
N THR A 347 -9.00 2.07 17.16
CA THR A 347 -10.31 1.49 16.88
C THR A 347 -11.34 2.59 16.66
N HIS A 348 -12.19 2.43 15.65
CA HIS A 348 -13.31 3.33 15.42
C HIS A 348 -14.44 3.04 16.41
N ILE A 349 -15.01 4.09 16.95
CA ILE A 349 -16.25 4.04 17.69
C ILE A 349 -17.20 5.10 17.13
N VAL A 350 -18.43 4.74 16.92
CA VAL A 350 -19.42 5.57 16.23
C VAL A 350 -20.73 5.65 17.00
N GLU A 351 -21.47 6.72 16.76
CA GLU A 351 -22.86 6.80 17.20
C GLU A 351 -23.74 5.96 16.26
N ASP A 352 -24.51 5.05 16.84
CA ASP A 352 -25.47 4.23 16.09
C ASP A 352 -26.60 5.07 15.52
N TYR A 353 -26.98 4.78 14.27
CA TYR A 353 -27.98 5.56 13.57
C TYR A 353 -29.36 5.55 14.26
N LYS A 354 -29.81 4.37 14.71
CA LYS A 354 -31.15 4.20 15.31
C LYS A 354 -31.18 4.55 16.79
N THR A 355 -30.26 3.99 17.57
CA THR A 355 -30.33 4.01 19.05
C THR A 355 -29.61 5.20 19.66
N LYS A 356 -28.79 5.91 18.87
CA LYS A 356 -27.90 7.00 19.34
C LYS A 356 -26.88 6.57 20.39
N LYS A 357 -26.74 5.28 20.64
CA LYS A 357 -25.74 4.71 21.54
C LYS A 357 -24.39 4.53 20.83
N ILE A 358 -23.32 4.55 21.61
CA ILE A 358 -21.97 4.39 21.06
C ILE A 358 -21.65 2.90 20.87
N ARG A 359 -21.04 2.58 19.72
CA ARG A 359 -20.67 1.21 19.37
C ARG A 359 -19.40 1.12 18.52
N LEU A 360 -18.87 -0.07 18.40
CA LEU A 360 -17.84 -0.42 17.43
C LEU A 360 -18.43 -0.48 16.01
N LEU A 361 -17.56 -0.46 15.01
CA LEU A 361 -17.96 -0.78 13.64
C LEU A 361 -18.29 -2.27 13.51
N THR A 362 -19.27 -2.58 12.67
CA THR A 362 -19.57 -3.96 12.29
C THR A 362 -18.60 -4.44 11.20
N PRO A 363 -18.45 -5.77 10.96
CA PRO A 363 -17.64 -6.28 9.86
C PRO A 363 -18.01 -5.71 8.49
N ILE A 364 -19.31 -5.59 8.20
CA ILE A 364 -19.83 -5.01 6.95
C ILE A 364 -19.38 -3.54 6.79
N GLU A 365 -19.47 -2.75 7.86
CA GLU A 365 -18.98 -1.36 7.84
C GLU A 365 -17.46 -1.30 7.62
N CYS A 366 -16.70 -2.25 8.18
CA CYS A 366 -15.27 -2.38 7.94
C CYS A 366 -14.96 -2.72 6.47
N GLU A 367 -15.75 -3.59 5.83
CA GLU A 367 -15.62 -3.91 4.41
C GLU A 367 -15.91 -2.68 3.54
N ARG A 368 -17.02 -1.98 3.81
CA ARG A 368 -17.40 -0.74 3.11
C ARG A 368 -16.35 0.36 3.22
N ILE A 369 -15.72 0.55 4.41
CA ILE A 369 -14.61 1.50 4.59
C ILE A 369 -13.41 1.15 3.70
N ASN A 370 -13.18 -0.13 3.46
CA ASN A 370 -12.11 -0.62 2.59
C ASN A 370 -12.56 -0.80 1.12
N CYS A 371 -13.77 -0.39 0.77
CA CYS A 371 -14.36 -0.54 -0.56
C CYS A 371 -14.44 -2.00 -1.04
N PHE A 372 -14.57 -2.95 -0.12
CA PHE A 372 -14.93 -4.33 -0.46
C PHE A 372 -16.43 -4.45 -0.61
N PRO A 373 -16.93 -5.39 -1.43
CA PRO A 373 -18.34 -5.71 -1.48
C PRO A 373 -18.80 -6.30 -0.14
N ASP A 374 -20.04 -5.98 0.26
CA ASP A 374 -20.67 -6.53 1.47
C ASP A 374 -20.77 -8.06 1.36
N ASN A 375 -20.29 -8.80 2.37
CA ASN A 375 -20.36 -10.26 2.45
C ASN A 375 -21.48 -10.71 3.40
#